data_27e41bb15b2ee697f72b2c144ec4732e
#
_entry.id   27e41bb15b2ee697f72b2c144ec4732e
#
_cell.length_a   1.000
_cell.length_b   1.000
_cell.length_c   1.000
_cell.angle_alpha   90.00
_cell.angle_beta   90.00
_cell.angle_gamma   90.00
#
_symmetry.space_group_name_H-M   'P 1'
#
loop_
_entity.id
_entity.type
_entity.pdbx_description
1 polymer ?
#
loop_
_entity_poly.entity_id
_entity_poly.type
_entity_poly.pdbx_seq_one_letter_code
_entity_poly.pdbx_strand_id
1 'polypeptide(L)'
;MNDLSAKQQQILEYMKAEVREKGYIRRDPTKPRAIEILDEAPHNPDLPTRELVQVPIVGNITAGTPILAVENIEDTFPVPVDYVHNDTVFMLKVRGDSMIEAGIFDKDLILVRQQSNASNGDIVVALIEDYATVKTFFREKDFVRLQPQNASMNPIIVRDVTILGKVIGLFRKF
;
A
#
# COMPACT_ATOMS: atom_id res chain seq x y z
N MET A 1 34.65 -19.50 22.05
CA MET A 1 34.48 -18.97 20.68
C MET A 1 33.36 -19.79 20.04
N ASN A 2 32.25 -19.14 19.70
CA ASN A 2 31.18 -19.86 19.01
C ASN A 2 31.54 -19.97 17.54
N ASP A 3 31.94 -21.17 17.11
CA ASP A 3 32.13 -21.45 15.69
C ASP A 3 30.78 -21.39 14.96
N LEU A 4 30.75 -20.65 13.85
CA LEU A 4 29.60 -20.55 12.98
C LEU A 4 29.33 -21.91 12.31
N SER A 5 28.07 -22.33 12.23
CA SER A 5 27.70 -23.51 11.45
C SER A 5 28.08 -23.35 9.98
N ALA A 6 28.26 -24.45 9.25
CA ALA A 6 28.63 -24.43 7.83
C ALA A 6 27.67 -23.56 6.99
N LYS A 7 26.37 -23.58 7.31
CA LYS A 7 25.37 -22.75 6.63
C LYS A 7 25.52 -21.26 6.94
N GLN A 8 25.85 -20.91 8.18
CA GLN A 8 26.13 -19.53 8.58
C GLN A 8 27.41 -19.00 7.95
N GLN A 9 28.43 -19.84 7.81
CA GLN A 9 29.66 -19.49 7.07
C GLN A 9 29.39 -19.25 5.60
N GLN A 10 28.58 -20.09 4.95
CA GLN A 10 28.20 -19.93 3.55
C GLN A 10 27.42 -18.64 3.29
N ILE A 11 26.47 -18.29 4.18
CA ILE A 11 25.74 -17.03 4.12
C ILE A 11 26.67 -15.83 4.31
N LEU A 12 27.59 -15.93 5.26
CA LEU A 12 28.57 -14.87 5.54
C LEU A 12 29.52 -14.64 4.36
N GLU A 13 29.99 -15.70 3.69
CA GLU A 13 30.84 -15.58 2.51
C GLU A 13 30.08 -15.03 1.30
N TYR A 14 28.82 -15.43 1.10
CA TYR A 14 27.95 -14.85 0.08
C TYR A 14 27.75 -13.35 0.32
N MET A 15 27.41 -12.95 1.56
CA MET A 15 27.26 -11.52 1.91
C MET A 15 28.55 -10.73 1.70
N LYS A 16 29.71 -11.31 2.05
CA LYS A 16 31.03 -10.67 1.81
C LYS A 16 31.35 -10.49 0.32
N ALA A 17 30.96 -11.45 -0.52
CA ALA A 17 31.15 -11.40 -1.95
C ALA A 17 30.27 -10.30 -2.57
N GLU A 18 28.97 -10.27 -2.26
CA GLU A 18 28.04 -9.25 -2.72
C GLU A 18 28.43 -7.84 -2.28
N VAL A 19 28.92 -7.68 -1.03
CA VAL A 19 29.42 -6.42 -0.48
C VAL A 19 30.66 -5.91 -1.22
N ARG A 20 31.57 -6.81 -1.61
CA ARG A 20 32.80 -6.45 -2.36
C ARG A 20 32.51 -6.08 -3.82
N GLU A 21 31.59 -6.81 -4.45
CA GLU A 21 31.31 -6.63 -5.89
C GLU A 21 30.42 -5.44 -6.20
N LYS A 22 29.43 -5.14 -5.32
CA LYS A 22 28.40 -4.13 -5.58
C LYS A 22 28.51 -2.86 -4.75
N GLY A 23 29.40 -2.82 -3.74
CA GLY A 23 29.69 -1.61 -2.97
C GLY A 23 28.56 -1.07 -2.08
N TYR A 24 27.47 -1.84 -1.90
CA TYR A 24 26.28 -1.39 -1.17
C TYR A 24 26.42 -1.35 0.36
N ILE A 25 27.49 -1.90 0.92
CA ILE A 25 27.69 -1.99 2.36
C ILE A 25 29.12 -1.63 2.72
N ARG A 26 29.31 -0.74 3.70
CA ARG A 26 30.60 -0.41 4.28
C ARG A 26 30.66 -0.82 5.75
N ARG A 27 31.80 -1.31 6.19
CA ARG A 27 32.06 -1.58 7.59
C ARG A 27 32.58 -0.31 8.27
N ASP A 28 31.89 0.13 9.32
CA ASP A 28 32.38 1.23 10.14
C ASP A 28 33.63 0.78 10.92
N PRO A 29 34.79 1.36 10.67
CA PRO A 29 36.03 0.96 11.33
C PRO A 29 36.03 1.31 12.82
N THR A 30 35.15 2.21 13.26
CA THR A 30 35.05 2.67 14.67
C THR A 30 34.06 1.84 15.50
N LYS A 31 33.20 1.07 14.83
CA LYS A 31 32.16 0.25 15.47
C LYS A 31 32.23 -1.19 14.93
N PRO A 32 32.90 -2.12 15.64
CA PRO A 32 33.21 -3.47 15.12
C PRO A 32 32.01 -4.34 14.70
N ARG A 33 30.78 -3.93 15.03
CA ARG A 33 29.54 -4.67 14.70
C ARG A 33 28.55 -3.86 13.83
N ALA A 34 28.89 -2.64 13.43
CA ALA A 34 28.02 -1.83 12.60
C ALA A 34 28.33 -2.06 11.11
N ILE A 35 27.28 -2.34 10.36
CA ILE A 35 27.27 -2.42 8.91
C ILE A 35 26.51 -1.20 8.42
N GLU A 36 27.15 -0.39 7.60
CA GLU A 36 26.53 0.77 6.95
C GLU A 36 26.09 0.35 5.55
N ILE A 37 24.82 0.54 5.23
CA ILE A 37 24.30 0.34 3.88
C ILE A 37 24.59 1.61 3.10
N LEU A 38 25.40 1.48 2.03
CA LEU A 38 25.67 2.58 1.11
C LEU A 38 24.57 2.57 0.04
N ASP A 39 23.58 3.43 0.20
CA ASP A 39 22.56 3.63 -0.83
C ASP A 39 23.14 4.58 -1.89
N GLU A 40 23.11 4.19 -3.17
CA GLU A 40 23.60 5.02 -4.28
C GLU A 40 22.70 6.21 -4.62
N ALA A 41 21.56 6.35 -3.94
CA ALA A 41 20.76 7.56 -4.07
C ALA A 41 21.58 8.76 -3.56
N PRO A 42 21.56 9.92 -4.24
CA PRO A 42 22.24 11.12 -3.78
C PRO A 42 21.65 11.54 -2.43
N HIS A 43 22.30 11.05 -1.38
CA HIS A 43 21.91 11.32 0.00
C HIS A 43 22.39 12.73 0.34
N ASN A 44 21.46 13.68 0.43
CA ASN A 44 21.76 14.97 1.02
C ASN A 44 21.70 14.81 2.55
N PRO A 45 22.87 14.86 3.26
CA PRO A 45 22.90 14.63 4.70
C PRO A 45 22.10 15.66 5.51
N ASP A 46 21.71 16.77 4.88
CA ASP A 46 20.93 17.84 5.51
C ASP A 46 19.42 17.62 5.41
N LEU A 47 18.98 16.60 4.63
CA LEU A 47 17.57 16.26 4.53
C LEU A 47 17.20 15.08 5.43
N PRO A 48 16.10 15.18 6.19
CA PRO A 48 15.62 14.06 7.00
C PRO A 48 15.21 12.89 6.10
N THR A 49 15.89 11.77 6.24
CA THR A 49 15.50 10.50 5.59
C THR A 49 14.31 9.90 6.30
N ARG A 50 13.28 9.51 5.54
CA ARG A 50 12.13 8.76 6.06
C ARG A 50 12.21 7.32 5.61
N GLU A 51 11.89 6.41 6.50
CA GLU A 51 11.71 5.01 6.16
C GLU A 51 10.50 4.85 5.21
N LEU A 52 10.71 4.09 4.12
CA LEU A 52 9.68 3.82 3.12
C LEU A 52 9.25 2.36 3.19
N VAL A 53 7.96 2.12 3.06
CA VAL A 53 7.39 0.79 2.88
C VAL A 53 6.86 0.64 1.45
N GLN A 54 7.11 -0.52 0.84
CA GLN A 54 6.59 -0.83 -0.49
C GLN A 54 5.14 -1.30 -0.35
N VAL A 55 4.19 -0.45 -0.75
CA VAL A 55 2.76 -0.75 -0.71
C VAL A 55 2.34 -1.40 -2.03
N PRO A 56 1.72 -2.60 -2.01
CA PRO A 56 1.29 -3.27 -3.24
C PRO A 56 0.19 -2.48 -3.96
N ILE A 57 0.33 -2.35 -5.28
CA ILE A 57 -0.72 -1.86 -6.18
C ILE A 57 -1.50 -3.07 -6.68
N VAL A 58 -2.78 -3.10 -6.35
CA VAL A 58 -3.70 -4.20 -6.72
C VAL A 58 -4.44 -3.82 -7.99
N GLY A 59 -4.42 -4.68 -8.99
CA GLY A 59 -5.06 -4.44 -10.30
C GLY A 59 -6.54 -4.77 -10.30
N ASN A 60 -6.86 -6.03 -10.13
CA ASN A 60 -8.23 -6.51 -10.10
C ASN A 60 -8.54 -7.15 -8.75
N ILE A 61 -9.69 -6.84 -8.20
CA ILE A 61 -10.20 -7.49 -7.00
C ILE A 61 -11.44 -8.28 -7.43
N THR A 62 -11.39 -9.60 -7.20
CA THR A 62 -12.48 -10.52 -7.48
C THR A 62 -13.00 -11.14 -6.19
N ALA A 63 -14.28 -11.48 -6.16
CA ALA A 63 -14.87 -12.18 -5.04
C ALA A 63 -14.18 -13.54 -4.80
N GLY A 64 -13.97 -13.89 -3.52
CA GLY A 64 -13.40 -15.18 -3.13
C GLY A 64 -11.88 -15.26 -3.13
N THR A 65 -11.16 -14.31 -3.72
CA THR A 65 -9.69 -14.26 -3.70
C THR A 65 -9.21 -13.23 -2.67
N PRO A 66 -8.19 -13.52 -1.83
CA PRO A 66 -7.60 -12.51 -0.94
C PRO A 66 -7.09 -11.32 -1.74
N ILE A 67 -7.35 -10.09 -1.28
CA ILE A 67 -6.95 -8.85 -1.97
C ILE A 67 -5.47 -8.83 -2.28
N LEU A 68 -4.64 -9.24 -1.32
CA LEU A 68 -3.18 -9.25 -1.41
C LEU A 68 -2.62 -10.59 -1.92
N ALA A 69 -3.43 -11.40 -2.61
CA ALA A 69 -2.90 -12.56 -3.33
C ALA A 69 -1.91 -12.10 -4.40
N VAL A 70 -0.83 -12.86 -4.59
CA VAL A 70 0.28 -12.47 -5.48
C VAL A 70 -0.18 -12.20 -6.92
N GLU A 71 -1.16 -12.95 -7.38
CA GLU A 71 -1.78 -12.80 -8.72
C GLU A 71 -2.54 -11.48 -8.91
N ASN A 72 -2.92 -10.80 -7.83
CA ASN A 72 -3.61 -9.52 -7.86
C ASN A 72 -2.66 -8.31 -7.81
N ILE A 73 -1.38 -8.52 -7.48
CA ILE A 73 -0.39 -7.46 -7.32
C ILE A 73 0.25 -7.19 -8.68
N GLU A 74 0.07 -5.97 -9.19
CA GLU A 74 0.65 -5.53 -10.46
C GLU A 74 1.99 -4.83 -10.29
N ASP A 75 2.17 -4.09 -9.18
CA ASP A 75 3.35 -3.28 -8.91
C ASP A 75 3.42 -2.91 -7.42
N THR A 76 4.39 -2.10 -7.03
CA THR A 76 4.50 -1.52 -5.69
C THR A 76 4.72 -0.01 -5.75
N PHE A 77 4.30 0.70 -4.69
CA PHE A 77 4.51 2.13 -4.55
C PHE A 77 5.15 2.47 -3.19
N PRO A 78 6.27 3.22 -3.17
CA PRO A 78 6.94 3.59 -1.93
C PRO A 78 6.14 4.65 -1.17
N VAL A 79 5.77 4.35 0.07
CA VAL A 79 5.03 5.27 0.95
C VAL A 79 5.82 5.42 2.26
N PRO A 80 5.96 6.64 2.82
CA PRO A 80 6.57 6.81 4.14
C PRO A 80 5.81 6.04 5.21
N VAL A 81 6.55 5.34 6.10
CA VAL A 81 5.98 4.51 7.18
C VAL A 81 4.99 5.29 8.04
N ASP A 82 5.24 6.59 8.27
CA ASP A 82 4.36 7.45 9.05
C ASP A 82 2.92 7.55 8.54
N TYR A 83 2.70 7.28 7.23
CA TYR A 83 1.36 7.31 6.63
C TYR A 83 0.60 6.00 6.71
N VAL A 84 1.30 4.90 6.97
CA VAL A 84 0.69 3.56 6.99
C VAL A 84 0.74 2.93 8.38
N HIS A 85 1.65 3.41 9.25
CA HIS A 85 1.88 2.82 10.58
C HIS A 85 2.04 1.29 10.50
N ASN A 86 1.30 0.55 11.36
CA ASN A 86 1.27 -0.93 11.36
C ASN A 86 0.03 -1.49 10.64
N ASP A 87 -0.68 -0.66 9.88
CA ASP A 87 -1.88 -1.10 9.18
C ASP A 87 -1.53 -1.94 7.93
N THR A 88 -2.36 -2.90 7.62
CA THR A 88 -2.31 -3.55 6.31
C THR A 88 -2.92 -2.61 5.28
N VAL A 89 -2.11 -2.22 4.29
CA VAL A 89 -2.50 -1.25 3.26
C VAL A 89 -2.25 -1.79 1.86
N PHE A 90 -3.00 -1.30 0.91
CA PHE A 90 -2.80 -1.53 -0.52
C PHE A 90 -3.18 -0.29 -1.32
N MET A 91 -2.75 -0.23 -2.57
CA MET A 91 -3.18 0.81 -3.49
C MET A 91 -4.06 0.25 -4.60
N LEU A 92 -5.00 1.07 -5.05
CA LEU A 92 -5.86 0.80 -6.20
C LEU A 92 -5.80 1.95 -7.18
N LYS A 93 -5.80 1.62 -8.46
CA LYS A 93 -5.97 2.60 -9.53
C LYS A 93 -7.45 2.86 -9.75
N VAL A 94 -7.85 4.12 -9.59
CA VAL A 94 -9.23 4.57 -9.81
C VAL A 94 -9.59 4.52 -11.29
N ARG A 95 -10.81 4.09 -11.57
CA ARG A 95 -11.39 4.09 -12.91
C ARG A 95 -12.72 4.82 -12.91
N GLY A 96 -12.87 5.79 -13.80
CA GLY A 96 -14.09 6.57 -14.00
C GLY A 96 -14.23 7.75 -13.03
N ASP A 97 -15.38 8.43 -13.13
CA ASP A 97 -15.61 9.78 -12.61
C ASP A 97 -16.57 9.82 -11.41
N SER A 98 -16.81 8.67 -10.76
CA SER A 98 -17.85 8.60 -9.71
C SER A 98 -17.50 9.36 -8.42
N MET A 99 -16.26 9.82 -8.25
CA MET A 99 -15.76 10.47 -7.03
C MET A 99 -15.10 11.84 -7.29
N ILE A 100 -15.42 12.47 -8.41
CA ILE A 100 -14.79 13.73 -8.84
C ILE A 100 -15.03 14.90 -7.88
N GLU A 101 -16.21 14.99 -7.28
CA GLU A 101 -16.54 16.02 -6.30
C GLU A 101 -15.84 15.81 -4.95
N ALA A 102 -15.31 14.61 -4.70
CA ALA A 102 -14.40 14.32 -3.59
C ALA A 102 -12.92 14.52 -3.96
N GLY A 103 -12.64 15.05 -5.17
CA GLY A 103 -11.28 15.28 -5.65
C GLY A 103 -10.53 14.02 -6.08
N ILE A 104 -11.22 12.89 -6.26
CA ILE A 104 -10.66 11.61 -6.74
C ILE A 104 -11.07 11.45 -8.21
N PHE A 105 -10.08 11.38 -9.11
CA PHE A 105 -10.29 11.35 -10.54
C PHE A 105 -9.84 10.02 -11.16
N ASP A 106 -10.21 9.81 -12.41
CA ASP A 106 -9.74 8.68 -13.20
C ASP A 106 -8.20 8.63 -13.22
N LYS A 107 -7.64 7.41 -13.08
CA LYS A 107 -6.19 7.10 -13.00
C LYS A 107 -5.47 7.50 -11.71
N ASP A 108 -6.13 8.11 -10.74
CA ASP A 108 -5.53 8.29 -9.43
C ASP A 108 -5.16 6.95 -8.79
N LEU A 109 -4.10 6.96 -7.97
CA LEU A 109 -3.78 5.85 -7.07
C LEU A 109 -4.29 6.20 -5.67
N ILE A 110 -5.25 5.45 -5.16
CA ILE A 110 -5.75 5.62 -3.79
C ILE A 110 -5.03 4.66 -2.86
N LEU A 111 -4.60 5.16 -1.70
CA LEU A 111 -4.06 4.38 -0.60
C LEU A 111 -5.23 3.92 0.28
N VAL A 112 -5.36 2.62 0.48
CA VAL A 112 -6.48 1.98 1.17
C VAL A 112 -5.97 1.21 2.37
N ARG A 113 -6.51 1.50 3.55
CA ARG A 113 -6.33 0.67 4.73
C ARG A 113 -7.32 -0.48 4.71
N GLN A 114 -6.82 -1.71 4.77
CA GLN A 114 -7.65 -2.91 4.77
C GLN A 114 -8.45 -3.01 6.06
N GLN A 115 -9.76 -3.03 5.96
CA GLN A 115 -10.69 -3.22 7.07
C GLN A 115 -12.06 -3.63 6.54
N SER A 116 -12.84 -4.37 7.36
CA SER A 116 -14.16 -4.87 7.00
C SER A 116 -15.33 -3.99 7.46
N ASN A 117 -15.05 -2.88 8.14
CA ASN A 117 -16.06 -1.95 8.66
C ASN A 117 -15.81 -0.53 8.17
N ALA A 118 -16.84 0.30 8.23
CA ALA A 118 -16.78 1.72 7.88
C ALA A 118 -17.80 2.53 8.68
N SER A 119 -17.51 3.80 8.88
CA SER A 119 -18.41 4.79 9.44
C SER A 119 -19.08 5.60 8.35
N ASN A 120 -20.26 6.15 8.65
CA ASN A 120 -20.96 7.03 7.72
C ASN A 120 -20.08 8.22 7.32
N GLY A 121 -19.96 8.45 6.02
CA GLY A 121 -19.10 9.49 5.44
C GLY A 121 -17.71 9.01 5.07
N ASP A 122 -17.30 7.80 5.45
CA ASP A 122 -16.00 7.26 5.00
C ASP A 122 -16.01 7.01 3.49
N ILE A 123 -14.90 7.32 2.82
CA ILE A 123 -14.66 6.88 1.45
C ILE A 123 -14.08 5.47 1.53
N VAL A 124 -14.75 4.52 0.92
CA VAL A 124 -14.42 3.10 1.01
C VAL A 124 -14.21 2.47 -0.35
N VAL A 125 -13.45 1.39 -0.36
CA VAL A 125 -13.47 0.39 -1.43
C VAL A 125 -14.44 -0.69 -1.01
N ALA A 126 -15.49 -0.88 -1.76
CA ALA A 126 -16.56 -1.85 -1.52
C ALA A 126 -16.63 -2.85 -2.67
N LEU A 127 -16.86 -4.12 -2.35
CA LEU A 127 -17.11 -5.18 -3.34
C LEU A 127 -18.60 -5.30 -3.55
N ILE A 128 -19.04 -5.16 -4.79
CA ILE A 128 -20.42 -5.36 -5.23
C ILE A 128 -20.38 -6.49 -6.26
N GLU A 129 -21.05 -7.60 -5.95
CA GLU A 129 -20.96 -8.81 -6.75
C GLU A 129 -19.49 -9.20 -6.98
N ASP A 130 -18.96 -9.00 -8.19
CA ASP A 130 -17.61 -9.39 -8.58
C ASP A 130 -16.68 -8.20 -8.89
N TYR A 131 -17.08 -6.96 -8.57
CA TYR A 131 -16.26 -5.79 -8.85
C TYR A 131 -16.09 -4.87 -7.65
N ALA A 132 -14.90 -4.31 -7.51
CA ALA A 132 -14.60 -3.30 -6.50
C ALA A 132 -15.00 -1.91 -6.99
N THR A 133 -15.58 -1.11 -6.11
CA THR A 133 -15.96 0.28 -6.39
C THR A 133 -15.56 1.20 -5.25
N VAL A 134 -15.24 2.47 -5.57
CA VAL A 134 -14.93 3.53 -4.60
C VAL A 134 -16.15 4.42 -4.44
N LYS A 135 -16.68 4.53 -3.23
CA LYS A 135 -17.87 5.35 -2.90
C LYS A 135 -17.77 5.89 -1.48
N THR A 136 -18.60 6.88 -1.17
CA THR A 136 -18.86 7.29 0.21
C THR A 136 -19.86 6.36 0.82
N PHE A 137 -19.52 5.78 1.96
CA PHE A 137 -20.34 4.80 2.68
C PHE A 137 -21.35 5.48 3.61
N PHE A 138 -22.60 4.99 3.58
CA PHE A 138 -23.63 5.32 4.55
C PHE A 138 -24.41 4.08 4.91
N ARG A 139 -24.46 3.74 6.20
CA ARG A 139 -25.34 2.71 6.74
C ARG A 139 -26.64 3.37 7.21
N GLU A 140 -27.71 3.05 6.53
CA GLU A 140 -29.06 3.43 6.88
C GLU A 140 -29.71 2.33 7.73
N LYS A 141 -30.96 2.54 8.16
CA LYS A 141 -31.65 1.60 9.05
C LYS A 141 -31.79 0.18 8.48
N ASP A 142 -32.15 0.07 7.20
CA ASP A 142 -32.49 -1.21 6.56
C ASP A 142 -31.62 -1.52 5.32
N PHE A 143 -30.65 -0.66 4.95
CA PHE A 143 -29.82 -0.80 3.78
C PHE A 143 -28.48 -0.05 3.91
N VAL A 144 -27.58 -0.31 2.99
CA VAL A 144 -26.36 0.46 2.78
C VAL A 144 -26.52 1.29 1.52
N ARG A 145 -26.14 2.56 1.62
CA ARG A 145 -26.06 3.49 0.50
C ARG A 145 -24.59 3.78 0.20
N LEU A 146 -24.16 3.42 -0.98
CA LEU A 146 -22.84 3.77 -1.53
C LEU A 146 -23.03 4.98 -2.45
N GLN A 147 -22.66 6.14 -1.93
CA GLN A 147 -22.88 7.43 -2.57
C GLN A 147 -21.73 7.79 -3.48
N PRO A 148 -21.94 7.99 -4.79
CA PRO A 148 -20.95 8.65 -5.64
C PRO A 148 -20.83 10.13 -5.24
N GLN A 149 -19.64 10.66 -5.34
CA GLN A 149 -19.35 12.09 -5.23
C GLN A 149 -19.30 12.67 -6.65
N ASN A 150 -20.45 12.57 -7.32
CA ASN A 150 -20.71 13.08 -8.65
C ASN A 150 -22.23 13.27 -8.79
N ALA A 151 -22.68 14.51 -8.93
CA ALA A 151 -24.11 14.88 -9.00
C ALA A 151 -24.85 14.23 -10.18
N SER A 152 -24.17 13.79 -11.23
CA SER A 152 -24.78 13.11 -12.39
C SER A 152 -25.03 11.62 -12.17
N MET A 153 -24.59 11.04 -11.04
CA MET A 153 -24.65 9.62 -10.77
C MET A 153 -25.59 9.30 -9.59
N ASN A 154 -26.41 8.27 -9.74
CA ASN A 154 -27.27 7.80 -8.68
C ASN A 154 -26.51 6.95 -7.65
N PRO A 155 -26.91 6.99 -6.35
CA PRO A 155 -26.34 6.12 -5.34
C PRO A 155 -26.70 4.65 -5.61
N ILE A 156 -25.81 3.76 -5.17
CA ILE A 156 -26.05 2.31 -5.17
C ILE A 156 -26.65 1.93 -3.83
N ILE A 157 -27.81 1.32 -3.86
CA ILE A 157 -28.54 0.87 -2.67
C ILE A 157 -28.49 -0.65 -2.61
N VAL A 158 -27.92 -1.19 -1.54
CA VAL A 158 -27.81 -2.63 -1.31
C VAL A 158 -28.20 -2.99 0.12
N ARG A 159 -28.65 -4.23 0.35
CA ARG A 159 -29.00 -4.67 1.71
C ARG A 159 -27.77 -4.83 2.58
N ASP A 160 -26.70 -5.35 1.98
CA ASP A 160 -25.40 -5.52 2.61
C ASP A 160 -24.29 -5.39 1.56
N VAL A 161 -23.06 -5.14 2.02
CA VAL A 161 -21.90 -4.94 1.15
C VAL A 161 -20.61 -5.37 1.89
N THR A 162 -19.71 -5.98 1.16
CA THR A 162 -18.37 -6.29 1.68
C THR A 162 -17.48 -5.06 1.56
N ILE A 163 -17.06 -4.51 2.69
CA ILE A 163 -16.07 -3.45 2.73
C ILE A 163 -14.69 -4.10 2.64
N LEU A 164 -13.89 -3.67 1.68
CA LEU A 164 -12.51 -4.13 1.47
C LEU A 164 -11.50 -3.24 2.20
N GLY A 165 -11.84 -1.95 2.38
CA GLY A 165 -11.00 -1.01 3.11
C GLY A 165 -11.48 0.42 3.02
N LYS A 166 -10.84 1.28 3.82
CA LYS A 166 -11.06 2.73 3.87
C LYS A 166 -9.95 3.45 3.11
N VAL A 167 -10.32 4.40 2.27
CA VAL A 167 -9.37 5.29 1.59
C VAL A 167 -8.77 6.25 2.61
N ILE A 168 -7.44 6.25 2.73
CA ILE A 168 -6.69 7.08 3.68
C ILE A 168 -5.73 8.05 3.00
N GLY A 169 -5.51 7.92 1.70
CA GLY A 169 -4.62 8.78 0.94
C GLY A 169 -4.83 8.65 -0.56
N LEU A 170 -4.20 9.56 -1.29
CA LEU A 170 -4.28 9.64 -2.75
C LEU A 170 -2.95 10.12 -3.32
N PHE A 171 -2.54 9.51 -4.41
CA PHE A 171 -1.43 9.96 -5.23
C PHE A 171 -1.90 10.21 -6.66
N ARG A 172 -1.55 11.37 -7.21
CA ARG A 172 -1.83 11.75 -8.60
C ARG A 172 -0.56 12.17 -9.30
N LYS A 173 -0.35 11.62 -10.48
CA LYS A 173 0.69 12.05 -11.41
C LYS A 173 0.01 12.80 -12.56
N PHE A 174 0.51 13.98 -12.87
CA PHE A 174 0.08 14.81 -14.02
C PHE A 174 0.88 14.51 -15.26
#